data_68436f67ba1929c396c5e72714a12cf3
#
_entry.id   68436f67ba1929c396c5e72714a12cf3
#
_cell.length_a   1.000
_cell.length_b   1.000
_cell.length_c   1.000
_cell.angle_alpha   90.00
_cell.angle_beta   90.00
_cell.angle_gamma   90.00
#
_symmetry.space_group_name_H-M   'P 1'
#
loop_
_entity.id
_entity.type
_entity.pdbx_description
1 polymer ?
#
loop_
_entity_poly.entity_id
_entity_poly.type
_entity_poly.pdbx_seq_one_letter_code
_entity_poly.pdbx_strand_id
1 'polypeptide(L)'
;MTSKVCYDKELNKRRLIAMSTTTMTPMMQQYIETKEKYQDCILFYRLGDFYEMFFEDAITVSRELEIVLTGKNCGMEERAPMCGVPYHAVEGYLNRLVSKGYKVAICEQVEDPKQAKGIVKREVVRIVTPGTNLNVQALDETKNNYITVSYTHLTLPTIA
;
A
#
# COMPACT_ATOMS: atom_id res chain seq x y z
N MET A 1 25.77 -3.44 -25.64
CA MET A 1 24.82 -4.56 -25.53
C MET A 1 24.27 -4.56 -24.11
N THR A 2 23.18 -3.85 -23.88
CA THR A 2 22.50 -3.74 -22.57
C THR A 2 21.27 -4.63 -22.63
N SER A 3 21.35 -5.81 -22.04
CA SER A 3 20.18 -6.69 -21.88
C SER A 3 19.22 -6.06 -20.88
N LYS A 4 18.13 -5.50 -21.39
CA LYS A 4 16.93 -5.19 -20.61
C LYS A 4 16.39 -6.51 -20.09
N VAL A 5 16.63 -6.82 -18.82
CA VAL A 5 15.84 -7.82 -18.11
C VAL A 5 14.45 -7.22 -17.93
N CYS A 6 13.55 -7.50 -18.86
CA CYS A 6 12.12 -7.34 -18.65
C CYS A 6 11.74 -8.30 -17.53
N TYR A 7 11.65 -7.77 -16.33
CA TYR A 7 11.12 -8.51 -15.18
C TYR A 7 9.63 -8.72 -15.47
N ASP A 8 9.30 -9.93 -15.87
CA ASP A 8 7.93 -10.28 -16.25
C ASP A 8 7.05 -10.31 -14.99
N LYS A 9 6.40 -9.16 -14.73
CA LYS A 9 5.50 -8.98 -13.59
C LYS A 9 4.37 -10.00 -13.56
N GLU A 10 3.92 -10.44 -14.73
CA GLU A 10 2.84 -11.40 -14.90
C GLU A 10 3.29 -12.82 -14.52
N LEU A 11 4.51 -13.19 -14.87
CA LEU A 11 5.09 -14.51 -14.55
C LEU A 11 5.36 -14.66 -13.04
N ASN A 12 5.83 -13.59 -12.40
CA ASN A 12 6.02 -13.55 -10.95
C ASN A 12 4.68 -13.59 -10.19
N LYS A 13 3.66 -12.92 -10.73
CA LYS A 13 2.30 -12.95 -10.17
C LYS A 13 1.72 -14.36 -10.20
N ARG A 14 1.84 -15.06 -11.32
CA ARG A 14 1.38 -16.47 -11.46
C ARG A 14 2.18 -17.44 -10.61
N ARG A 15 3.48 -17.22 -10.43
CA ARG A 15 4.31 -18.03 -9.54
C ARG A 15 3.94 -17.83 -8.06
N LEU A 16 3.72 -16.61 -7.61
CA LEU A 16 3.26 -16.30 -6.25
C LEU A 16 1.89 -16.95 -5.95
N ILE A 17 0.95 -16.86 -6.89
CA ILE A 17 -0.39 -17.45 -6.74
C ILE A 17 -0.34 -18.98 -6.79
N ALA A 18 0.49 -19.57 -7.64
CA ALA A 18 0.54 -21.01 -7.81
C ALA A 18 1.31 -21.76 -6.70
N MET A 19 2.19 -21.08 -5.97
CA MET A 19 3.08 -21.75 -5.01
C MET A 19 2.58 -21.79 -3.57
N SER A 20 1.42 -21.21 -3.20
CA SER A 20 1.22 -21.05 -1.77
C SER A 20 -0.16 -20.96 -1.17
N THR A 21 -1.18 -21.52 -1.73
CA THR A 21 -2.48 -21.54 -1.03
C THR A 21 -2.51 -22.45 0.21
N THR A 22 -1.54 -23.35 0.36
CA THR A 22 -1.59 -24.38 1.41
C THR A 22 -0.71 -24.09 2.64
N THR A 23 0.24 -23.15 2.57
CA THR A 23 1.21 -22.93 3.65
C THR A 23 1.31 -21.52 4.19
N MET A 24 0.73 -20.53 3.48
CA MET A 24 0.79 -19.12 3.94
C MET A 24 -0.01 -18.90 5.22
N THR A 25 0.54 -18.03 6.08
CA THR A 25 -0.21 -17.57 7.24
C THR A 25 -1.47 -16.83 6.80
N PRO A 26 -2.58 -16.98 7.55
CA PRO A 26 -3.84 -16.31 7.23
C PRO A 26 -3.71 -14.78 7.11
N MET A 27 -2.81 -14.15 7.89
CA MET A 27 -2.52 -12.72 7.79
C MET A 27 -1.94 -12.35 6.40
N MET A 28 -1.05 -13.18 5.88
CA MET A 28 -0.45 -12.95 4.57
C MET A 28 -1.45 -13.17 3.44
N GLN A 29 -2.36 -14.13 3.59
CA GLN A 29 -3.47 -14.32 2.64
C GLN A 29 -4.34 -13.06 2.57
N GLN A 30 -4.74 -12.51 3.73
CA GLN A 30 -5.52 -11.26 3.80
C GLN A 30 -4.76 -10.07 3.18
N TYR A 31 -3.43 -10.00 3.38
CA TYR A 31 -2.58 -8.97 2.76
C TYR A 31 -2.62 -9.07 1.24
N ILE A 32 -2.41 -10.26 0.68
CA ILE A 32 -2.39 -10.48 -0.77
C ILE A 32 -3.75 -10.16 -1.39
N GLU A 33 -4.85 -10.62 -0.80
CA GLU A 33 -6.21 -10.31 -1.26
C GLU A 33 -6.49 -8.79 -1.26
N THR A 34 -5.97 -8.08 -0.26
CA THR A 34 -6.07 -6.62 -0.21
C THR A 34 -5.21 -5.98 -1.29
N LYS A 35 -3.97 -6.44 -1.45
CA LYS A 35 -3.06 -5.90 -2.47
C LYS A 35 -3.55 -6.10 -3.89
N GLU A 36 -4.24 -7.20 -4.18
CA GLU A 36 -4.84 -7.47 -5.49
C GLU A 36 -5.89 -6.42 -5.89
N LYS A 37 -6.59 -5.83 -4.92
CA LYS A 37 -7.56 -4.76 -5.16
C LYS A 37 -6.89 -3.39 -5.38
N TYR A 38 -5.68 -3.20 -4.86
CA TYR A 38 -4.93 -1.94 -4.87
C TYR A 38 -3.53 -2.09 -5.48
N GLN A 39 -3.45 -2.72 -6.65
CA GLN A 39 -2.17 -3.08 -7.30
C GLN A 39 -1.30 -1.88 -7.65
N ASP A 40 -1.92 -0.75 -7.96
CA ASP A 40 -1.26 0.51 -8.34
C ASP A 40 -0.86 1.40 -7.14
N CYS A 41 -1.17 0.96 -5.92
CA CYS A 41 -0.84 1.66 -4.69
C CYS A 41 0.20 0.88 -3.87
N ILE A 42 1.07 1.58 -3.18
CA ILE A 42 1.87 1.00 -2.10
C ILE A 42 0.93 0.73 -0.92
N LEU A 43 0.88 -0.51 -0.43
CA LEU A 43 -0.04 -0.90 0.63
C LEU A 43 0.64 -0.77 2.00
N PHE A 44 0.20 0.20 2.80
CA PHE A 44 0.56 0.35 4.21
C PHE A 44 -0.41 -0.47 5.05
N TYR A 45 0.05 -1.63 5.53
CA TYR A 45 -0.81 -2.62 6.18
C TYR A 45 -0.61 -2.61 7.69
N ARG A 46 -1.64 -2.25 8.46
CA ARG A 46 -1.57 -2.10 9.91
C ARG A 46 -1.37 -3.43 10.62
N LEU A 47 -0.30 -3.55 11.37
CA LEU A 47 0.02 -4.69 12.23
C LEU A 47 0.50 -4.19 13.59
N GLY A 48 -0.40 -4.18 14.57
CA GLY A 48 -0.11 -3.60 15.88
C GLY A 48 0.23 -2.11 15.79
N ASP A 49 1.42 -1.73 16.26
CA ASP A 49 1.88 -0.34 16.28
C ASP A 49 2.66 0.08 15.03
N PHE A 50 2.68 -0.78 14.01
CA PHE A 50 3.39 -0.51 12.76
C PHE A 50 2.46 -0.61 11.55
N TYR A 51 2.83 0.13 10.49
CA TYR A 51 2.44 -0.20 9.13
C TYR A 51 3.57 -0.99 8.52
N GLU A 52 3.26 -2.21 8.10
CA GLU A 52 4.20 -3.09 7.43
C GLU A 52 3.88 -3.16 5.94
N MET A 53 4.92 -3.16 5.13
CA MET A 53 4.87 -3.36 3.68
C MET A 53 5.62 -4.63 3.35
N PHE A 54 5.17 -5.35 2.32
CA PHE A 54 5.74 -6.64 1.91
C PHE A 54 6.07 -6.67 0.44
N PHE A 55 6.93 -7.61 0.04
CA PHE A 55 7.33 -7.88 -1.33
C PHE A 55 7.85 -6.63 -2.07
N GLU A 56 7.34 -6.35 -3.26
CA GLU A 56 7.75 -5.22 -4.09
C GLU A 56 7.51 -3.86 -3.41
N ASP A 57 6.43 -3.74 -2.64
CA ASP A 57 6.16 -2.52 -1.89
C ASP A 57 7.25 -2.27 -0.84
N ALA A 58 7.68 -3.32 -0.13
CA ALA A 58 8.76 -3.22 0.85
C ALA A 58 10.09 -2.81 0.21
N ILE A 59 10.44 -3.40 -0.92
CA ILE A 59 11.67 -3.08 -1.66
C ILE A 59 11.64 -1.62 -2.12
N THR A 60 10.50 -1.19 -2.68
CA THR A 60 10.32 0.18 -3.16
C THR A 60 10.42 1.17 -2.01
N VAL A 61 9.64 0.96 -0.94
CA VAL A 61 9.58 1.87 0.22
C VAL A 61 10.91 1.92 0.95
N SER A 62 11.58 0.79 1.13
CA SER A 62 12.91 0.73 1.75
C SER A 62 13.91 1.61 1.02
N ARG A 63 13.92 1.56 -0.31
CA ARG A 63 14.79 2.39 -1.15
C ARG A 63 14.40 3.86 -1.11
N GLU A 64 13.11 4.18 -1.24
CA GLU A 64 12.63 5.56 -1.36
C GLU A 64 12.68 6.34 -0.04
N LEU A 65 12.53 5.65 1.06
CA LEU A 65 12.51 6.24 2.41
C LEU A 65 13.82 6.01 3.18
N GLU A 66 14.74 5.21 2.61
CA GLU A 66 16.03 4.85 3.24
C GLU A 66 15.83 4.13 4.59
N ILE A 67 14.82 3.26 4.66
CA ILE A 67 14.53 2.45 5.84
C ILE A 67 15.01 1.00 5.64
N VAL A 68 15.24 0.32 6.74
CA VAL A 68 15.79 -1.04 6.72
C VAL A 68 14.82 -2.01 6.07
N LEU A 69 15.29 -2.73 5.05
CA LEU A 69 14.61 -3.90 4.49
C LEU A 69 14.97 -5.13 5.32
N THR A 70 13.97 -5.83 5.78
CA THR A 70 14.12 -7.08 6.55
C THR A 70 13.30 -8.19 5.91
N GLY A 71 13.16 -9.34 6.58
CA GLY A 71 12.32 -10.43 6.09
C GLY A 71 11.45 -10.99 7.20
N LYS A 72 10.19 -11.28 6.86
CA LYS A 72 9.22 -11.89 7.78
C LYS A 72 8.87 -13.30 7.33
N ASN A 73 8.82 -14.23 8.29
CA ASN A 73 8.34 -15.58 8.00
C ASN A 73 6.81 -15.54 7.90
N CYS A 74 6.31 -15.88 6.72
CA CYS A 74 4.88 -15.85 6.40
C CYS A 74 4.33 -17.22 6.05
N GLY A 75 5.01 -18.29 6.46
CA GLY A 75 4.64 -19.67 6.13
C GLY A 75 5.12 -20.12 4.74
N MET A 76 5.84 -19.26 4.02
CA MET A 76 6.49 -19.61 2.76
C MET A 76 7.89 -20.22 3.01
N GLU A 77 8.43 -20.87 2.00
CA GLU A 77 9.77 -21.46 2.04
C GLU A 77 10.86 -20.40 2.27
N GLU A 78 10.69 -19.24 1.65
CA GLU A 78 11.54 -18.06 1.84
C GLU A 78 10.86 -16.98 2.69
N ARG A 79 11.66 -16.18 3.38
CA ARG A 79 11.15 -15.05 4.14
C ARG A 79 10.68 -13.95 3.18
N ALA A 80 9.45 -13.46 3.36
CA ALA A 80 8.95 -12.35 2.59
C ALA A 80 9.74 -11.07 2.90
N PRO A 81 10.27 -10.35 1.88
CA PRO A 81 10.84 -9.02 2.09
C PRO A 81 9.82 -8.13 2.79
N MET A 82 10.25 -7.41 3.82
CA MET A 82 9.39 -6.57 4.64
C MET A 82 10.14 -5.33 5.12
N CYS A 83 9.44 -4.21 5.15
CA CYS A 83 9.84 -3.03 5.90
C CYS A 83 8.63 -2.48 6.67
N GLY A 84 8.88 -1.65 7.68
CA GLY A 84 7.80 -1.11 8.50
C GLY A 84 8.12 0.25 9.05
N VAL A 85 7.06 1.03 9.29
CA VAL A 85 7.13 2.36 9.91
C VAL A 85 6.18 2.43 11.10
N PRO A 86 6.53 3.11 12.19
CA PRO A 86 5.64 3.31 13.33
C PRO A 86 4.38 4.07 12.90
N TYR A 87 3.20 3.66 13.39
CA TYR A 87 1.93 4.27 12.98
C TYR A 87 1.85 5.77 13.34
N HIS A 88 2.39 6.15 14.49
CA HIS A 88 2.39 7.54 14.94
C HIS A 88 3.27 8.48 14.10
N ALA A 89 4.22 7.93 13.35
CA ALA A 89 5.13 8.68 12.47
C ALA A 89 4.76 8.59 10.99
N VAL A 90 3.68 7.92 10.65
CA VAL A 90 3.31 7.55 9.28
C VAL A 90 3.16 8.76 8.34
N GLU A 91 2.62 9.88 8.82
CA GLU A 91 2.36 11.07 7.97
C GLU A 91 3.64 11.63 7.34
N GLY A 92 4.76 11.64 8.07
CA GLY A 92 6.04 12.07 7.52
C GLY A 92 6.54 11.18 6.38
N TYR A 93 6.36 9.87 6.51
CA TYR A 93 6.72 8.90 5.48
C TYR A 93 5.78 8.96 4.28
N LEU A 94 4.47 9.13 4.52
CA LEU A 94 3.46 9.31 3.47
C LEU A 94 3.78 10.52 2.60
N ASN A 95 4.05 11.66 3.22
CA ASN A 95 4.38 12.90 2.51
C ASN A 95 5.60 12.72 1.60
N ARG A 96 6.64 12.04 2.08
CA ARG A 96 7.84 11.74 1.27
C ARG A 96 7.55 10.84 0.07
N LEU A 97 6.71 9.81 0.21
CA LEU A 97 6.33 8.93 -0.90
C LEU A 97 5.43 9.65 -1.91
N VAL A 98 4.43 10.36 -1.41
CA VAL A 98 3.45 11.06 -2.24
C VAL A 98 4.09 12.20 -3.02
N SER A 99 5.04 12.94 -2.42
CA SER A 99 5.81 13.97 -3.14
C SER A 99 6.67 13.41 -4.27
N LYS A 100 7.04 12.13 -4.20
CA LYS A 100 7.75 11.39 -5.27
C LYS A 100 6.79 10.79 -6.31
N GLY A 101 5.47 11.03 -6.19
CA GLY A 101 4.46 10.58 -7.14
C GLY A 101 3.83 9.22 -6.85
N TYR A 102 4.17 8.58 -5.73
CA TYR A 102 3.57 7.30 -5.35
C TYR A 102 2.16 7.47 -4.82
N LYS A 103 1.30 6.49 -5.11
CA LYS A 103 -0.01 6.34 -4.46
C LYS A 103 0.13 5.39 -3.28
N VAL A 104 -0.46 5.73 -2.17
CA VAL A 104 -0.39 4.91 -0.94
C VAL A 104 -1.78 4.58 -0.45
N ALA A 105 -2.07 3.30 -0.26
CA ALA A 105 -3.30 2.80 0.34
C ALA A 105 -3.04 2.48 1.82
N ILE A 106 -3.80 3.10 2.71
CA ILE A 106 -3.73 2.89 4.16
C ILE A 106 -4.76 1.86 4.57
N CYS A 107 -4.29 0.73 5.06
CA CYS A 107 -5.11 -0.38 5.54
C CYS A 107 -5.07 -0.44 7.06
N GLU A 108 -6.23 -0.24 7.69
CA GLU A 108 -6.39 -0.22 9.15
C GLU A 108 -7.09 -1.47 9.66
N GLN A 109 -6.88 -1.75 10.94
CA GLN A 109 -7.67 -2.72 11.68
C GLN A 109 -9.03 -2.11 11.98
N VAL A 110 -10.09 -2.70 11.44
CA VAL A 110 -11.47 -2.22 11.62
C VAL A 110 -12.20 -2.99 12.72
N GLU A 111 -11.56 -3.98 13.31
CA GLU A 111 -12.10 -4.82 14.37
C GLU A 111 -11.18 -4.76 15.61
N ASP A 112 -11.79 -4.75 16.81
CA ASP A 112 -11.03 -4.81 18.07
C ASP A 112 -10.31 -6.17 18.18
N PRO A 113 -8.98 -6.18 18.31
CA PRO A 113 -8.22 -7.43 18.47
C PRO A 113 -8.66 -8.31 19.63
N LYS A 114 -9.28 -7.72 20.67
CA LYS A 114 -9.79 -8.47 21.84
C LYS A 114 -11.09 -9.20 21.56
N GLN A 115 -11.84 -8.81 20.55
CA GLN A 115 -13.14 -9.37 20.19
C GLN A 115 -13.07 -10.26 18.95
N ALA A 116 -11.96 -10.21 18.21
CA ALA A 116 -11.78 -10.99 17.00
C ALA A 116 -11.69 -12.49 17.29
N LYS A 117 -12.59 -13.26 16.71
CA LYS A 117 -12.53 -14.75 16.73
C LYS A 117 -11.64 -15.23 15.58
N GLY A 118 -10.33 -14.92 15.64
CA GLY A 118 -9.38 -15.30 14.59
C GLY A 118 -8.51 -14.13 14.17
N ILE A 119 -8.40 -13.90 12.86
CA ILE A 119 -7.63 -12.78 12.34
C ILE A 119 -8.46 -11.51 12.37
N VAL A 120 -7.89 -10.46 12.93
CA VAL A 120 -8.48 -9.11 12.92
C VAL A 120 -8.75 -8.68 11.49
N LYS A 121 -9.99 -8.25 11.23
CA LYS A 121 -10.37 -7.72 9.93
C LYS A 121 -9.66 -6.39 9.66
N ARG A 122 -9.17 -6.24 8.43
CA ARG A 122 -8.50 -5.03 7.96
C ARG A 122 -9.12 -4.57 6.65
N GLU A 123 -9.24 -3.26 6.51
CA GLU A 123 -9.79 -2.64 5.30
C GLU A 123 -8.97 -1.41 4.93
N VAL A 124 -8.92 -1.10 3.63
CA VAL A 124 -8.33 0.15 3.16
C VAL A 124 -9.30 1.28 3.47
N VAL A 125 -8.88 2.18 4.36
CA VAL A 125 -9.70 3.31 4.82
C VAL A 125 -9.39 4.59 4.05
N ARG A 126 -8.20 4.70 3.45
CA ARG A 126 -7.77 5.91 2.75
C ARG A 126 -6.77 5.57 1.65
N ILE A 127 -6.89 6.26 0.51
CA ILE A 127 -5.87 6.29 -0.53
C ILE A 127 -5.32 7.70 -0.60
N VAL A 128 -4.00 7.83 -0.47
CA VAL A 128 -3.30 9.10 -0.55
C VAL A 128 -2.56 9.18 -1.89
N THR A 129 -2.83 10.23 -2.63
CA THR A 129 -2.19 10.50 -3.93
C THR A 129 -1.60 11.92 -3.93
N PRO A 130 -0.72 12.26 -4.87
CA PRO A 130 -0.19 13.63 -4.96
C PRO A 130 -1.27 14.70 -5.03
N GLY A 131 -2.39 14.44 -5.74
CA GLY A 131 -3.49 15.39 -5.87
C GLY A 131 -4.45 15.45 -4.68
N THR A 132 -4.51 14.40 -3.84
CA THR A 132 -5.41 14.32 -2.68
C THR A 132 -4.69 14.53 -1.34
N ASN A 133 -3.41 14.83 -1.36
CA ASN A 133 -2.65 15.14 -0.15
C ASN A 133 -2.98 16.59 0.29
N LEU A 134 -3.82 16.72 1.31
CA LEU A 134 -4.25 18.00 1.87
C LEU A 134 -3.34 18.48 3.02
N ASN A 135 -2.25 17.79 3.29
CA ASN A 135 -1.33 18.21 4.35
C ASN A 135 -0.56 19.46 3.90
N VAL A 136 -0.86 20.59 4.53
CA VAL A 136 -0.26 21.90 4.22
C VAL A 136 1.28 21.86 4.29
N GLN A 137 1.86 21.03 5.17
CA GLN A 137 3.31 20.86 5.29
C GLN A 137 3.95 20.07 4.12
N ALA A 138 3.15 19.35 3.36
CA ALA A 138 3.60 18.59 2.19
C ALA A 138 3.30 19.29 0.85
N LEU A 139 2.56 20.39 0.90
CA LEU A 139 2.25 21.20 -0.28
C LEU A 139 3.41 22.16 -0.54
N ASP A 140 4.02 22.03 -1.68
CA ASP A 140 4.98 23.01 -2.20
C ASP A 140 4.20 24.19 -2.77
N GLU A 141 4.29 25.36 -2.14
CA GLU A 141 3.58 26.58 -2.56
C GLU A 141 3.94 27.01 -4.00
N THR A 142 5.05 26.50 -4.52
CA THR A 142 5.51 26.80 -5.89
C THR A 142 4.99 25.85 -6.94
N LYS A 143 4.30 24.77 -6.54
CA LYS A 143 3.78 23.74 -7.44
C LYS A 143 2.26 23.66 -7.38
N ASN A 144 1.64 23.58 -8.55
CA ASN A 144 0.20 23.36 -8.64
C ASN A 144 -0.15 21.90 -8.42
N ASN A 145 -1.09 21.61 -7.52
CA ASN A 145 -1.72 20.30 -7.37
C ASN A 145 -3.03 20.27 -8.14
N TYR A 146 -3.13 19.37 -9.12
CA TYR A 146 -4.32 19.21 -9.95
C TYR A 146 -5.08 17.95 -9.57
N ILE A 147 -6.40 18.08 -9.44
CA ILE A 147 -7.33 16.95 -9.34
C ILE A 147 -8.23 17.00 -10.55
N THR A 148 -8.22 15.95 -11.36
CA THR A 148 -9.17 15.81 -12.46
C THR A 148 -10.40 15.08 -11.96
N VAL A 149 -11.56 15.71 -12.06
CA VAL A 149 -12.86 15.12 -11.71
C VAL A 149 -13.66 14.95 -12.99
N SER A 150 -14.08 13.72 -13.29
CA SER A 150 -14.97 13.41 -14.40
C SER A 150 -16.36 13.11 -13.86
N TYR A 151 -17.36 13.83 -14.39
CA TYR A 151 -18.77 13.64 -14.06
C TYR A 151 -19.45 12.86 -15.18
N THR A 152 -20.14 11.79 -14.84
CA THR A 152 -20.95 11.00 -15.78
C THR A 152 -22.38 11.51 -15.90
N HIS A 153 -22.80 12.41 -15.01
CA HIS A 153 -24.14 12.97 -14.99
C HIS A 153 -24.12 14.45 -14.56
N LEU A 154 -24.56 15.34 -15.45
CA LEU A 154 -24.76 16.78 -15.18
C LEU A 154 -26.27 17.02 -15.08
N THR A 155 -26.79 17.23 -13.88
CA THR A 155 -28.10 17.82 -13.67
C THR A 155 -27.90 19.32 -13.53
N LEU A 156 -28.33 20.10 -14.56
CA LEU A 156 -28.46 21.54 -14.41
C LEU A 156 -29.65 21.82 -13.49
N PRO A 157 -29.53 22.70 -12.48
CA PRO A 157 -30.68 23.12 -11.71
C PRO A 157 -31.61 23.87 -12.66
N THR A 158 -32.83 23.35 -12.86
CA THR A 158 -33.88 24.05 -13.56
C THR A 158 -34.34 25.20 -12.66
N ILE A 159 -34.03 26.42 -13.06
CA ILE A 159 -34.60 27.61 -12.42
C ILE A 159 -36.04 27.68 -12.92
N ALA A 160 -36.98 27.46 -12.01
CA ALA A 160 -38.40 27.70 -12.24
C ALA A 160 -38.73 29.17 -11.99
#